data_bbac723e6ce8a4291d776a15bcc87c1b
#
_entry.id   bbac723e6ce8a4291d776a15bcc87c1b
#
_cell.length_a   1.000
_cell.length_b   1.000
_cell.length_c   1.000
_cell.angle_alpha   90.00
_cell.angle_beta   90.00
_cell.angle_gamma   90.00
#
_symmetry.space_group_name_H-M   'P 1'
#
loop_
_entity.id
_entity.type
_entity.pdbx_description
1 polymer ?
#
loop_
_entity_poly.entity_id
_entity_poly.type
_entity_poly.pdbx_seq_one_letter_code
_entity_poly.pdbx_strand_id
1 'polypeptide(L)'
;MKKRNKFLVIVDDTEELEIAVKFAAKRAYSTQGGVILLNVIEHFDPQQWQSVEDIILQEAHERAQKKLKKWSKVVHDLTKITPELLVK
;
A
#
# COMPACT_ATOMS: atom_id res chain seq x y z
N MET A 1 0.57 -8.54 -27.66
CA MET A 1 0.00 -8.46 -26.30
C MET A 1 0.48 -7.19 -25.61
N LYS A 2 -0.44 -6.32 -25.28
CA LYS A 2 -0.07 -5.05 -24.65
C LYS A 2 0.28 -5.29 -23.19
N LYS A 3 1.44 -4.83 -22.76
CA LYS A 3 1.80 -4.82 -21.35
C LYS A 3 0.98 -3.76 -20.64
N ARG A 4 0.33 -4.16 -19.55
CA ARG A 4 -0.36 -3.21 -18.70
C ARG A 4 0.63 -2.55 -17.75
N ASN A 5 0.61 -1.25 -17.67
CA ASN A 5 1.44 -0.52 -16.72
C ASN A 5 0.86 -0.69 -15.31
N LYS A 6 1.74 -0.95 -14.36
CA LYS A 6 1.38 -0.97 -12.95
C LYS A 6 2.05 0.19 -12.24
N PHE A 7 1.28 0.93 -11.47
CA PHE A 7 1.77 2.10 -10.75
C PHE A 7 1.91 1.74 -9.28
N LEU A 8 3.13 1.84 -8.77
CA LEU A 8 3.46 1.52 -7.39
C LEU A 8 3.32 2.78 -6.53
N VAL A 9 2.53 2.69 -5.47
CA VAL A 9 2.39 3.76 -4.49
C VAL A 9 2.83 3.23 -3.14
N ILE A 10 3.78 3.92 -2.50
CA ILE A 10 4.20 3.59 -1.15
C ILE A 10 3.23 4.27 -0.19
N VAL A 11 2.50 3.46 0.56
CA VAL A 11 1.53 3.95 1.55
C VAL A 11 2.27 4.26 2.84
N ASP A 12 2.35 5.55 3.16
CA ASP A 12 3.02 6.03 4.36
C ASP A 12 2.09 6.99 5.11
N ASP A 13 2.62 7.73 6.07
CA ASP A 13 1.82 8.65 6.87
C ASP A 13 1.98 10.12 6.43
N THR A 14 2.41 10.35 5.19
CA THR A 14 2.59 11.70 4.68
C THR A 14 1.27 12.29 4.16
N GLU A 15 1.20 13.62 4.14
CA GLU A 15 0.03 14.33 3.61
C GLU A 15 -0.07 14.17 2.09
N GLU A 16 1.05 13.97 1.43
CA GLU A 16 1.11 13.82 -0.02
C GLU A 16 0.56 12.49 -0.50
N LEU A 17 0.34 11.54 0.40
CA LEU A 17 -0.13 10.21 0.04
C LEU A 17 -1.46 10.25 -0.72
N GLU A 18 -2.41 11.07 -0.26
CA GLU A 18 -3.70 11.17 -0.93
C GLU A 18 -3.53 11.60 -2.39
N ILE A 19 -2.67 12.59 -2.62
CA ILE A 19 -2.40 13.08 -3.97
C ILE A 19 -1.75 11.98 -4.81
N ALA A 20 -0.79 11.27 -4.24
CA ALA A 20 -0.09 10.19 -4.95
C ALA A 20 -1.03 9.05 -5.31
N VAL A 21 -1.89 8.64 -4.39
CA VAL A 21 -2.87 7.57 -4.64
C VAL A 21 -3.84 7.98 -5.74
N LYS A 22 -4.39 9.18 -5.66
CA LYS A 22 -5.32 9.67 -6.67
C LYS A 22 -4.67 9.82 -8.03
N PHE A 23 -3.43 10.30 -8.07
CA PHE A 23 -2.69 10.42 -9.32
C PHE A 23 -2.46 9.04 -9.95
N ALA A 24 -1.98 8.08 -9.16
CA ALA A 24 -1.74 6.72 -9.66
C ALA A 24 -3.03 6.07 -10.14
N ALA A 25 -4.13 6.26 -9.41
CA ALA A 25 -5.43 5.71 -9.80
C ALA A 25 -5.88 6.27 -11.14
N LYS A 26 -5.78 7.58 -11.32
CA LYS A 26 -6.17 8.22 -12.58
C LYS A 26 -5.31 7.76 -13.75
N ARG A 27 -4.00 7.64 -13.53
CA ARG A 27 -3.10 7.17 -14.58
C ARG A 27 -3.36 5.73 -14.93
N ALA A 28 -3.58 4.87 -13.93
CA ALA A 28 -3.91 3.47 -14.18
C ALA A 28 -5.21 3.34 -14.95
N TYR A 29 -6.22 4.12 -14.59
CA TYR A 29 -7.49 4.11 -15.31
C TYR A 29 -7.29 4.55 -16.77
N SER A 30 -6.55 5.63 -16.98
CA SER A 30 -6.31 6.19 -18.30
C SER A 30 -5.54 5.23 -19.21
N THR A 31 -4.61 4.46 -18.65
CA THR A 31 -3.78 3.53 -19.41
C THR A 31 -4.28 2.10 -19.38
N GLN A 32 -5.42 1.85 -18.73
CA GLN A 32 -5.94 0.50 -18.48
C GLN A 32 -4.94 -0.37 -17.73
N GLY A 33 -4.17 0.25 -16.83
CA GLY A 33 -3.17 -0.42 -16.02
C GLY A 33 -3.70 -0.84 -14.66
N GLY A 34 -2.80 -1.10 -13.74
CA GLY A 34 -3.10 -1.48 -12.37
C GLY A 34 -2.40 -0.60 -11.36
N VAL A 35 -2.77 -0.75 -10.10
CA VAL A 35 -2.16 -0.02 -8.98
C VAL A 35 -1.67 -1.04 -7.96
N ILE A 36 -0.47 -0.81 -7.44
CA ILE A 36 0.09 -1.60 -6.35
C ILE A 36 0.28 -0.66 -5.16
N LEU A 37 -0.34 -0.98 -4.05
CA LEU A 37 -0.17 -0.23 -2.81
C LEU A 37 0.77 -1.01 -1.90
N LEU A 38 1.89 -0.41 -1.54
CA LEU A 38 2.93 -1.03 -0.74
C LEU A 38 3.08 -0.31 0.59
N ASN A 39 3.04 -1.06 1.68
CA ASN A 39 3.40 -0.55 2.99
C ASN A 39 4.68 -1.23 3.45
N VAL A 40 5.67 -0.43 3.86
CA VAL A 40 6.94 -0.93 4.36
C VAL A 40 6.92 -0.87 5.89
N ILE A 41 7.16 -2.01 6.52
CA ILE A 41 7.25 -2.10 7.97
C ILE A 41 8.70 -2.00 8.37
N GLU A 42 9.02 -1.04 9.25
CA GLU A 42 10.35 -0.93 9.80
C GLU A 42 10.60 -2.06 10.80
N HIS A 43 11.76 -2.69 10.68
CA HIS A 43 12.15 -3.75 11.57
C HIS A 43 12.96 -3.19 12.74
N PHE A 44 12.62 -3.63 13.94
CA PHE A 44 13.38 -3.32 15.13
C PHE A 44 14.56 -4.28 15.25
N ASP A 45 15.60 -3.86 16.02
CA ASP A 45 16.75 -4.71 16.29
C ASP A 45 16.28 -5.96 17.07
N PRO A 46 16.41 -7.16 16.50
CA PRO A 46 15.92 -8.37 17.17
C PRO A 46 16.66 -8.71 18.45
N GLN A 47 17.88 -8.19 18.64
CA GLN A 47 18.64 -8.48 19.85
C GLN A 47 18.04 -7.82 21.09
N GLN A 48 17.39 -6.69 20.93
CA GLN A 48 16.79 -5.95 22.04
C GLN A 48 15.35 -6.37 22.35
N TRP A 49 14.66 -6.98 21.40
CA TRP A 49 13.21 -7.15 21.48
C TRP A 49 12.74 -8.56 21.17
N GLN A 50 13.57 -9.59 21.41
CA GLN A 50 13.24 -10.96 21.02
C GLN A 50 11.92 -11.47 21.56
N SER A 51 11.56 -11.10 22.80
CA SER A 51 10.35 -11.60 23.42
C SER A 51 9.09 -10.79 23.05
N VAL A 52 9.26 -9.61 22.48
CA VAL A 52 8.15 -8.70 22.16
C VAL A 52 8.04 -8.46 20.67
N GLU A 53 9.07 -8.82 19.91
CA GLU A 53 9.16 -8.54 18.49
C GLU A 53 7.99 -9.11 17.70
N ASP A 54 7.60 -10.35 17.99
CA ASP A 54 6.52 -11.00 17.26
C ASP A 54 5.19 -10.26 17.44
N ILE A 55 4.92 -9.79 18.65
CA ILE A 55 3.69 -9.03 18.93
C ILE A 55 3.73 -7.69 18.22
N ILE A 56 4.88 -7.01 18.25
CA ILE A 56 5.05 -5.72 17.59
C ILE A 56 4.90 -5.85 16.09
N LEU A 57 5.51 -6.88 15.49
CA LEU A 57 5.39 -7.13 14.06
C LEU A 57 3.96 -7.48 13.66
N GLN A 58 3.28 -8.28 14.46
CA GLN A 58 1.89 -8.63 14.18
C GLN A 58 0.99 -7.40 14.20
N GLU A 59 1.16 -6.52 15.19
CA GLU A 59 0.39 -5.28 15.26
C GLU A 59 0.73 -4.35 14.09
N ALA A 60 2.01 -4.30 13.70
CA ALA A 60 2.42 -3.49 12.56
C ALA A 60 1.81 -4.00 11.27
N HIS A 61 1.76 -5.32 11.08
CA HIS A 61 1.10 -5.93 9.92
C HIS A 61 -0.39 -5.60 9.89
N GLU A 62 -1.07 -5.70 11.03
CA GLU A 62 -2.49 -5.38 11.09
C GLU A 62 -2.77 -3.92 10.73
N ARG A 63 -1.94 -3.00 11.25
CA ARG A 63 -2.08 -1.58 10.92
C ARG A 63 -1.80 -1.32 9.45
N ALA A 64 -0.77 -1.98 8.91
CA ALA A 64 -0.43 -1.85 7.50
C ALA A 64 -1.58 -2.32 6.62
N GLN A 65 -2.18 -3.47 6.94
CA GLN A 65 -3.30 -3.99 6.18
C GLN A 65 -4.52 -3.07 6.25
N LYS A 66 -4.79 -2.47 7.40
CA LYS A 66 -5.90 -1.52 7.53
C LYS A 66 -5.69 -0.29 6.67
N LYS A 67 -4.47 0.25 6.66
CA LYS A 67 -4.12 1.38 5.80
C LYS A 67 -4.27 1.03 4.33
N LEU A 68 -3.75 -0.12 3.94
CA LEU A 68 -3.84 -0.58 2.56
C LEU A 68 -5.29 -0.77 2.13
N LYS A 69 -6.12 -1.35 2.98
CA LYS A 69 -7.55 -1.53 2.68
C LYS A 69 -8.27 -0.21 2.52
N LYS A 70 -7.96 0.77 3.37
CA LYS A 70 -8.53 2.11 3.26
C LYS A 70 -8.23 2.73 1.90
N TRP A 71 -6.97 2.71 1.49
CA TRP A 71 -6.56 3.30 0.22
C TRP A 71 -7.00 2.46 -0.98
N SER A 72 -7.08 1.14 -0.81
CA SER A 72 -7.65 0.27 -1.83
C SER A 72 -9.09 0.65 -2.14
N LYS A 73 -9.88 0.95 -1.12
CA LYS A 73 -11.26 1.39 -1.31
C LYS A 73 -11.30 2.71 -2.06
N VAL A 74 -10.42 3.66 -1.73
CA VAL A 74 -10.34 4.93 -2.44
C VAL A 74 -10.06 4.72 -3.92
N VAL A 75 -9.07 3.89 -4.25
CA VAL A 75 -8.74 3.58 -5.64
C VAL A 75 -9.92 2.93 -6.36
N HIS A 76 -10.53 1.94 -5.72
CA HIS A 76 -11.66 1.23 -6.31
C HIS A 76 -12.86 2.16 -6.55
N ASP A 77 -13.16 3.03 -5.59
CA ASP A 77 -14.28 3.96 -5.71
C ASP A 77 -14.05 4.96 -6.86
N LEU A 78 -12.80 5.35 -7.09
CA LEU A 78 -12.46 6.29 -8.16
C LEU A 78 -12.43 5.66 -9.55
N THR A 79 -11.98 4.42 -9.66
CA THR A 79 -11.62 3.84 -10.97
C THR A 79 -12.19 2.46 -11.22
N LYS A 80 -12.80 1.83 -10.22
CA LYS A 80 -13.23 0.42 -10.25
C LYS A 80 -12.07 -0.57 -10.38
N ILE A 81 -10.84 -0.10 -10.27
CA ILE A 81 -9.65 -0.95 -10.26
C ILE A 81 -9.42 -1.47 -8.84
N THR A 82 -9.18 -2.78 -8.72
CA THR A 82 -8.80 -3.39 -7.44
C THR A 82 -7.28 -3.43 -7.37
N PRO A 83 -6.64 -2.61 -6.50
CA PRO A 83 -5.18 -2.60 -6.42
C PRO A 83 -4.64 -3.84 -5.74
N GLU A 84 -3.39 -4.17 -6.06
CA GLU A 84 -2.64 -5.17 -5.33
C GLU A 84 -2.13 -4.56 -4.02
N LEU A 85 -2.18 -5.32 -2.94
CA LEU A 85 -1.74 -4.85 -1.62
C LEU A 85 -0.53 -5.66 -1.20
N LEU A 86 0.58 -4.96 -0.92
CA LEU A 86 1.83 -5.59 -0.50
C LEU A 86 2.29 -4.99 0.83
N VAL A 87 2.79 -5.85 1.71
CA VAL A 87 3.42 -5.47 2.97
C VAL A 87 4.82 -6.04 2.98
N LYS A 88 5.81 -5.19 3.24
CA LYS A 88 7.21 -5.62 3.37
C LYS A 88 7.84 -5.16 4.66
#